data_95da11684cf79b0701638719bb330cc5
#
_entry.id   95da11684cf79b0701638719bb330cc5
#
_cell.length_a   1.000
_cell.length_b   1.000
_cell.length_c   1.000
_cell.angle_alpha   90.00
_cell.angle_beta   90.00
_cell.angle_gamma   90.00
#
_symmetry.space_group_name_H-M   'P 1'
#
loop_
_entity.id
_entity.type
_entity.pdbx_description
1 polymer ?
#
loop_
_entity_poly.entity_id
_entity_poly.type
_entity_poly.pdbx_seq_one_letter_code
_entity_poly.pdbx_strand_id
1 'polypeptide(L)'
;MNRKLIVAGILCLALLGFVEKGGMGKGDDVEIIELEGPINPGAATFLTRGLEDAEKRGAELVIIQLDTPGGLVSSMRVMVKAIMNSPIPIVVYVAPKGAGAASAGVMVTVSAHVAAMAPGTNIGAAHPVGAGGKDIDKDMSEKVVNDMASYGRGIAQDKGRNADWVEKAIRESVSITAEEAVEKKVVDLVAPDVDELLKLLNGREIDLKQGKVTLKTLGLTKVFYTPGFRDNVLRLISDPNIAYILMMIGLAGLYFELAHPGAVFPGVIGAISLILAFYSFQTLPVNYAGLLLIALAIVFFIAEIKVASYGILSLGGIVSLALGSIMLFEDVGVSLRLMAPTIVLIGGFFVIVSTLAFRAYRSKPQSGVEGLIGEMGVVKKPMDPEGLVFVHGEYWRAVSPEELEPGDMVTVEEVTG
;
A
#
# COMPACT_ATOMS: atom_id res chain seq x y z
N MET A 1 27.37 -32.50 -10.46
CA MET A 1 26.94 -31.28 -11.18
C MET A 1 25.88 -30.59 -10.34
N ASN A 2 26.21 -29.44 -9.74
CA ASN A 2 25.54 -28.85 -8.58
C ASN A 2 24.14 -28.30 -8.90
N ARG A 3 23.11 -28.84 -8.24
CA ARG A 3 21.71 -28.32 -8.30
C ARG A 3 21.56 -26.82 -7.97
N LYS A 4 22.51 -26.21 -7.26
CA LYS A 4 22.54 -24.78 -6.93
C LYS A 4 22.83 -23.86 -8.14
N LEU A 5 23.53 -24.36 -9.17
CA LEU A 5 23.82 -23.59 -10.40
C LEU A 5 22.64 -23.57 -11.37
N ILE A 6 21.75 -24.56 -11.31
CA ILE A 6 20.56 -24.62 -12.19
C ILE A 6 19.50 -23.65 -11.74
N VAL A 7 19.31 -23.46 -10.42
CA VAL A 7 18.32 -22.49 -9.87
C VAL A 7 18.75 -21.04 -10.14
N ALA A 8 20.04 -20.73 -10.03
CA ALA A 8 20.57 -19.40 -10.36
C ALA A 8 20.45 -19.09 -11.87
N GLY A 9 20.66 -20.11 -12.74
CA GLY A 9 20.50 -19.95 -14.19
C GLY A 9 19.05 -19.72 -14.64
N ILE A 10 18.07 -20.33 -13.98
CA ILE A 10 16.64 -20.15 -14.30
C ILE A 10 16.14 -18.77 -13.82
N LEU A 11 16.65 -18.25 -12.71
CA LEU A 11 16.31 -16.88 -12.25
C LEU A 11 16.90 -15.79 -13.15
N CYS A 12 18.10 -16.00 -13.72
CA CYS A 12 18.70 -15.07 -14.68
C CYS A 12 18.03 -15.12 -16.08
N LEU A 13 17.53 -16.27 -16.51
CA LEU A 13 16.83 -16.40 -17.80
C LEU A 13 15.40 -15.81 -17.77
N ALA A 14 14.76 -15.79 -16.62
CA ALA A 14 13.45 -15.12 -16.44
C ALA A 14 13.54 -13.59 -16.49
N LEU A 15 14.72 -13.01 -16.29
CA LEU A 15 14.98 -11.56 -16.34
C LEU A 15 15.39 -11.05 -17.74
N LEU A 16 15.63 -11.95 -18.71
CA LEU A 16 16.13 -11.60 -20.06
C LEU A 16 15.10 -11.76 -21.19
N GLY A 17 13.89 -12.15 -20.90
CA GLY A 17 12.88 -12.40 -21.90
C GLY A 17 11.74 -11.40 -21.86
N PHE A 18 11.80 -10.31 -22.57
CA PHE A 18 10.76 -9.67 -23.37
C PHE A 18 11.18 -8.21 -23.67
N VAL A 19 12.08 -8.07 -24.62
CA VAL A 19 12.13 -6.85 -25.41
C VAL A 19 11.26 -7.13 -26.63
N GLU A 20 9.98 -6.83 -26.54
CA GLU A 20 9.14 -6.67 -27.72
C GLU A 20 9.63 -5.43 -28.49
N LYS A 21 10.21 -5.68 -29.65
CA LYS A 21 10.41 -4.66 -30.66
C LYS A 21 9.04 -4.25 -31.21
N GLY A 22 8.42 -3.24 -30.57
CA GLY A 22 7.36 -2.47 -31.20
C GLY A 22 7.93 -1.81 -32.43
N GLY A 23 7.42 -2.17 -33.61
CA GLY A 23 7.81 -1.55 -34.90
C GLY A 23 7.54 -0.06 -34.82
N MET A 24 8.54 0.76 -35.13
CA MET A 24 8.42 2.21 -35.35
C MET A 24 7.53 2.47 -36.58
N GLY A 25 6.23 2.66 -36.36
CA GLY A 25 5.29 3.27 -37.29
C GLY A 25 5.42 4.79 -37.18
N LYS A 26 5.76 5.46 -38.25
CA LYS A 26 5.76 6.92 -38.34
C LYS A 26 4.33 7.43 -38.41
N GLY A 27 3.83 8.13 -37.35
CA GLY A 27 2.80 9.16 -37.55
C GLY A 27 1.37 8.75 -37.94
N ASP A 28 1.08 7.44 -38.10
CA ASP A 28 -0.21 6.96 -38.57
C ASP A 28 -0.98 6.21 -37.46
N ASP A 29 -0.68 6.49 -36.18
CA ASP A 29 -1.29 5.83 -35.05
C ASP A 29 -1.85 6.83 -34.04
N VAL A 30 -2.90 6.40 -33.34
CA VAL A 30 -3.42 7.02 -32.13
C VAL A 30 -3.10 6.14 -30.94
N GLU A 31 -2.43 6.68 -29.96
CA GLU A 31 -2.19 5.98 -28.72
C GLU A 31 -3.35 6.13 -27.75
N ILE A 32 -3.85 5.03 -27.22
CA ILE A 32 -4.92 5.00 -26.25
C ILE A 32 -4.34 4.57 -24.90
N ILE A 33 -4.43 5.46 -23.90
CA ILE A 33 -4.01 5.21 -22.53
C ILE A 33 -5.27 5.05 -21.68
N GLU A 34 -5.53 3.85 -21.20
CA GLU A 34 -6.66 3.58 -20.29
C GLU A 34 -6.26 3.91 -18.85
N LEU A 35 -6.98 4.86 -18.25
CA LEU A 35 -6.75 5.34 -16.89
C LEU A 35 -8.00 5.11 -16.04
N GLU A 36 -8.08 3.92 -15.45
CA GLU A 36 -9.18 3.51 -14.59
C GLU A 36 -8.75 3.49 -13.12
N GLY A 37 -9.64 3.97 -12.24
CA GLY A 37 -9.44 3.97 -10.79
C GLY A 37 -8.85 5.26 -10.22
N PRO A 38 -8.34 5.23 -8.97
CA PRO A 38 -7.92 6.43 -8.26
C PRO A 38 -6.65 7.06 -8.85
N ILE A 39 -6.62 8.40 -8.89
CA ILE A 39 -5.45 9.18 -9.29
C ILE A 39 -4.43 9.16 -8.15
N ASN A 40 -3.44 8.28 -8.28
CA ASN A 40 -2.35 8.06 -7.35
C ASN A 40 -0.98 8.24 -8.06
N PRO A 41 0.16 8.19 -7.35
CA PRO A 41 1.48 8.33 -7.96
C PRO A 41 1.79 7.29 -9.05
N GLY A 42 1.29 6.06 -8.90
CA GLY A 42 1.43 5.01 -9.92
C GLY A 42 0.69 5.37 -11.21
N ALA A 43 -0.57 5.84 -11.10
CA ALA A 43 -1.35 6.30 -12.22
C ALA A 43 -0.70 7.52 -12.93
N ALA A 44 -0.17 8.47 -12.15
CA ALA A 44 0.54 9.63 -12.69
C ALA A 44 1.81 9.22 -13.44
N THR A 45 2.59 8.29 -12.89
CA THR A 45 3.79 7.76 -13.55
C THR A 45 3.44 6.98 -14.82
N PHE A 46 2.38 6.17 -14.77
CA PHE A 46 1.90 5.41 -15.93
C PHE A 46 1.49 6.34 -17.07
N LEU A 47 0.68 7.37 -16.78
CA LEU A 47 0.29 8.36 -17.77
C LEU A 47 1.52 9.08 -18.36
N THR A 48 2.41 9.58 -17.51
CA THR A 48 3.58 10.35 -17.98
C THR A 48 4.46 9.50 -18.90
N ARG A 49 4.68 8.23 -18.59
CA ARG A 49 5.44 7.31 -19.44
C ARG A 49 4.72 6.99 -20.75
N GLY A 50 3.41 6.80 -20.72
CA GLY A 50 2.63 6.62 -21.93
C GLY A 50 2.75 7.83 -22.86
N LEU A 51 2.67 9.04 -22.32
CA LEU A 51 2.88 10.27 -23.10
C LEU A 51 4.29 10.36 -23.68
N GLU A 52 5.33 10.03 -22.90
CA GLU A 52 6.72 9.98 -23.39
C GLU A 52 6.93 8.91 -24.47
N ASP A 53 6.27 7.77 -24.33
CA ASP A 53 6.36 6.69 -25.33
C ASP A 53 5.67 7.06 -26.64
N ALA A 54 4.48 7.65 -26.55
CA ALA A 54 3.75 8.21 -27.69
C ALA A 54 4.59 9.27 -28.43
N GLU A 55 5.24 10.16 -27.68
CA GLU A 55 6.14 11.18 -28.25
C GLU A 55 7.31 10.54 -28.99
N LYS A 56 7.99 9.57 -28.37
CA LYS A 56 9.14 8.85 -29.00
C LYS A 56 8.74 8.08 -30.25
N ARG A 57 7.51 7.55 -30.29
CA ARG A 57 6.97 6.85 -31.47
C ARG A 57 6.45 7.80 -32.52
N GLY A 58 6.23 9.07 -32.17
CA GLY A 58 5.69 10.07 -33.10
C GLY A 58 4.19 9.86 -33.39
N ALA A 59 3.42 9.44 -32.38
CA ALA A 59 1.98 9.28 -32.49
C ALA A 59 1.30 10.59 -32.92
N GLU A 60 0.28 10.52 -33.80
CA GLU A 60 -0.48 11.68 -34.27
C GLU A 60 -1.25 12.36 -33.15
N LEU A 61 -1.82 11.55 -32.22
CA LEU A 61 -2.47 12.04 -31.01
C LEU A 61 -2.51 10.95 -29.93
N VAL A 62 -2.74 11.37 -28.69
CA VAL A 62 -3.00 10.46 -27.57
C VAL A 62 -4.42 10.66 -27.06
N ILE A 63 -5.16 9.57 -26.88
CA ILE A 63 -6.45 9.55 -26.19
C ILE A 63 -6.25 8.96 -24.80
N ILE A 64 -6.49 9.76 -23.76
CA ILE A 64 -6.55 9.30 -22.39
C ILE A 64 -8.00 8.94 -22.09
N GLN A 65 -8.31 7.65 -22.06
CA GLN A 65 -9.62 7.14 -21.68
C GLN A 65 -9.70 7.12 -20.16
N LEU A 66 -10.55 7.97 -19.58
CA LEU A 66 -10.56 8.25 -18.15
C LEU A 66 -11.84 7.75 -17.49
N ASP A 67 -11.68 6.97 -16.42
CA ASP A 67 -12.72 6.62 -15.44
C ASP A 67 -12.15 6.68 -14.03
N THR A 68 -12.50 7.72 -13.26
CA THR A 68 -11.87 7.96 -11.96
C THR A 68 -12.84 8.55 -10.93
N PRO A 69 -12.80 8.02 -9.68
CA PRO A 69 -13.46 8.66 -8.55
C PRO A 69 -12.70 9.89 -8.01
N GLY A 70 -11.50 10.20 -8.57
CA GLY A 70 -10.61 11.23 -8.08
C GLY A 70 -9.31 10.66 -7.48
N GLY A 71 -8.68 11.41 -6.60
CA GLY A 71 -7.44 10.97 -5.92
C GLY A 71 -6.58 12.12 -5.43
N LEU A 72 -5.27 11.89 -5.33
CA LEU A 72 -4.33 12.83 -4.74
C LEU A 72 -4.13 14.09 -5.59
N VAL A 73 -4.20 15.25 -4.95
CA VAL A 73 -3.93 16.57 -5.59
C VAL A 73 -2.52 16.61 -6.18
N SER A 74 -1.52 16.07 -5.49
CA SER A 74 -0.13 16.02 -5.97
C SER A 74 -0.01 15.24 -7.27
N SER A 75 -0.63 14.06 -7.36
CA SER A 75 -0.64 13.22 -8.56
C SER A 75 -1.42 13.87 -9.71
N MET A 76 -2.57 14.45 -9.40
CA MET A 76 -3.36 15.22 -10.36
C MET A 76 -2.56 16.37 -10.98
N ARG A 77 -1.82 17.16 -10.17
CA ARG A 77 -0.96 18.25 -10.67
C ARG A 77 0.15 17.74 -11.61
N VAL A 78 0.72 16.57 -11.34
CA VAL A 78 1.71 15.92 -12.23
C VAL A 78 1.06 15.59 -13.57
N MET A 79 -0.12 14.95 -13.58
CA MET A 79 -0.85 14.61 -14.81
C MET A 79 -1.24 15.85 -15.61
N VAL A 80 -1.85 16.85 -14.97
CA VAL A 80 -2.24 18.12 -15.59
C VAL A 80 -1.02 18.79 -16.24
N LYS A 81 0.10 18.86 -15.52
CA LYS A 81 1.34 19.44 -16.05
C LYS A 81 1.85 18.67 -17.26
N ALA A 82 1.80 17.35 -17.27
CA ALA A 82 2.22 16.51 -18.39
C ALA A 82 1.31 16.75 -19.61
N ILE A 83 -0.01 16.77 -19.42
CA ILE A 83 -0.99 17.02 -20.48
C ILE A 83 -0.81 18.41 -21.10
N MET A 84 -0.76 19.46 -20.30
CA MET A 84 -0.66 20.85 -20.77
C MET A 84 0.67 21.16 -21.48
N ASN A 85 1.74 20.42 -21.16
CA ASN A 85 3.06 20.63 -21.76
C ASN A 85 3.38 19.60 -22.85
N SER A 86 2.45 18.72 -23.18
CA SER A 86 2.67 17.71 -24.24
C SER A 86 2.94 18.37 -25.60
N PRO A 87 3.95 17.93 -26.34
CA PRO A 87 4.19 18.35 -27.72
C PRO A 87 3.25 17.66 -28.71
N ILE A 88 2.50 16.65 -28.29
CA ILE A 88 1.52 15.91 -29.08
C ILE A 88 0.11 16.32 -28.63
N PRO A 89 -0.89 16.38 -29.56
CA PRO A 89 -2.29 16.58 -29.19
C PRO A 89 -2.77 15.53 -28.19
N ILE A 90 -3.38 15.99 -27.08
CA ILE A 90 -3.95 15.12 -26.05
C ILE A 90 -5.46 15.31 -26.01
N VAL A 91 -6.17 14.19 -26.11
CA VAL A 91 -7.61 14.10 -25.90
C VAL A 91 -7.85 13.38 -24.59
N VAL A 92 -8.56 14.00 -23.64
CA VAL A 92 -9.11 13.26 -22.48
C VAL A 92 -10.55 12.90 -22.79
N TYR A 93 -10.82 11.62 -22.79
CA TYR A 93 -12.13 11.06 -23.09
C TYR A 93 -12.69 10.32 -21.89
N VAL A 94 -13.70 10.89 -21.23
CA VAL A 94 -14.37 10.25 -20.09
C VAL A 94 -15.22 9.10 -20.63
N ALA A 95 -14.78 7.88 -20.45
CA ALA A 95 -15.34 6.66 -21.02
C ALA A 95 -14.82 5.43 -20.24
N PRO A 96 -15.48 4.27 -20.38
CA PRO A 96 -16.63 3.95 -21.22
C PRO A 96 -17.94 4.51 -20.68
N LYS A 97 -19.08 4.14 -21.29
CA LYS A 97 -20.42 4.46 -20.81
C LYS A 97 -20.58 4.06 -19.34
N GLY A 98 -21.01 5.00 -18.49
CA GLY A 98 -21.09 4.83 -17.03
C GLY A 98 -19.83 5.29 -16.27
N ALA A 99 -18.74 5.65 -16.96
CA ALA A 99 -17.57 6.22 -16.36
C ALA A 99 -17.80 7.60 -15.75
N GLY A 100 -16.90 8.03 -14.87
CA GLY A 100 -16.94 9.34 -14.26
C GLY A 100 -15.58 10.04 -14.23
N ALA A 101 -15.60 11.37 -14.32
CA ALA A 101 -14.45 12.22 -14.05
C ALA A 101 -14.72 13.02 -12.77
N ALA A 102 -14.67 12.32 -11.61
CA ALA A 102 -14.94 12.93 -10.32
C ALA A 102 -13.69 13.55 -9.71
N SER A 103 -13.86 14.59 -8.89
CA SER A 103 -12.79 15.19 -8.09
C SER A 103 -11.58 15.60 -8.94
N ALA A 104 -10.39 15.02 -8.70
CA ALA A 104 -9.19 15.26 -9.49
C ALA A 104 -9.37 14.99 -10.99
N GLY A 105 -10.33 14.12 -11.37
CA GLY A 105 -10.69 13.84 -12.76
C GLY A 105 -11.18 15.06 -13.53
N VAL A 106 -11.87 16.00 -12.85
CA VAL A 106 -12.30 17.29 -13.46
C VAL A 106 -11.08 18.03 -13.99
N MET A 107 -10.03 18.16 -13.15
CA MET A 107 -8.83 18.92 -13.50
C MET A 107 -8.06 18.27 -14.65
N VAL A 108 -7.96 16.93 -14.64
CA VAL A 108 -7.33 16.17 -15.74
C VAL A 108 -8.11 16.37 -17.03
N THR A 109 -9.45 16.29 -16.99
CA THR A 109 -10.29 16.45 -18.16
C THR A 109 -10.20 17.86 -18.75
N VAL A 110 -10.33 18.91 -17.92
CA VAL A 110 -10.31 20.29 -18.41
C VAL A 110 -8.92 20.77 -18.83
N SER A 111 -7.86 20.06 -18.49
CA SER A 111 -6.48 20.38 -18.90
C SER A 111 -6.14 19.90 -20.31
N ALA A 112 -6.94 19.02 -20.90
CA ALA A 112 -6.70 18.44 -22.21
C ALA A 112 -6.73 19.45 -23.36
N HIS A 113 -6.07 19.16 -24.47
CA HIS A 113 -6.23 19.93 -25.69
C HIS A 113 -7.66 19.80 -26.26
N VAL A 114 -8.21 18.58 -26.21
CA VAL A 114 -9.64 18.32 -26.43
C VAL A 114 -10.18 17.51 -25.26
N ALA A 115 -11.29 17.93 -24.68
CA ALA A 115 -12.03 17.19 -23.66
C ALA A 115 -13.29 16.59 -24.27
N ALA A 116 -13.48 15.30 -24.13
CA ALA A 116 -14.61 14.56 -24.68
C ALA A 116 -15.22 13.66 -23.59
N MET A 117 -16.49 13.33 -23.76
CA MET A 117 -17.22 12.43 -22.86
C MET A 117 -18.05 11.41 -23.66
N ALA A 118 -18.22 10.21 -23.14
CA ALA A 118 -19.19 9.25 -23.66
C ALA A 118 -20.60 9.58 -23.11
N PRO A 119 -21.67 9.24 -23.87
CA PRO A 119 -23.03 9.36 -23.35
C PRO A 119 -23.24 8.56 -22.06
N GLY A 120 -23.94 9.14 -21.07
CA GLY A 120 -24.18 8.50 -19.78
C GLY A 120 -22.98 8.48 -18.85
N THR A 121 -22.02 9.37 -19.05
CA THR A 121 -20.92 9.68 -18.11
C THR A 121 -21.19 10.98 -17.37
N ASN A 122 -20.44 11.23 -16.32
CA ASN A 122 -20.56 12.46 -15.51
C ASN A 122 -19.19 13.07 -15.18
N ILE A 123 -19.21 14.37 -14.91
CA ILE A 123 -18.02 15.13 -14.48
C ILE A 123 -18.41 16.07 -13.33
N GLY A 124 -17.57 16.19 -12.29
CA GLY A 124 -17.81 17.13 -11.20
C GLY A 124 -17.32 16.66 -9.83
N ALA A 125 -17.98 17.17 -8.78
CA ALA A 125 -17.68 16.87 -7.37
C ALA A 125 -16.21 17.04 -7.01
N ALA A 126 -15.61 18.20 -7.33
CA ALA A 126 -14.18 18.45 -7.21
C ALA A 126 -13.77 19.13 -5.89
N HIS A 127 -14.64 19.15 -4.88
CA HIS A 127 -14.32 19.71 -3.57
C HIS A 127 -13.20 18.91 -2.89
N PRO A 128 -12.10 19.56 -2.45
CA PRO A 128 -11.03 18.89 -1.73
C PRO A 128 -11.54 18.36 -0.38
N VAL A 129 -11.31 17.09 -0.13
CA VAL A 129 -11.61 16.44 1.15
C VAL A 129 -10.32 15.99 1.81
N GLY A 130 -10.30 15.97 3.14
CA GLY A 130 -9.16 15.43 3.89
C GLY A 130 -8.99 13.93 3.68
N ALA A 131 -7.83 13.44 4.06
CA ALA A 131 -7.49 12.03 3.98
C ALA A 131 -8.55 11.14 4.64
N GLY A 132 -9.03 10.14 3.91
CA GLY A 132 -10.08 9.24 4.37
C GLY A 132 -11.48 9.87 4.47
N GLY A 133 -11.74 11.00 3.79
CA GLY A 133 -13.04 11.68 3.78
C GLY A 133 -13.34 12.47 5.06
N LYS A 134 -12.33 12.75 5.90
CA LYS A 134 -12.48 13.57 7.10
C LYS A 134 -12.54 15.04 6.74
N ASP A 135 -13.32 15.81 7.51
CA ASP A 135 -13.32 17.25 7.41
C ASP A 135 -11.94 17.80 7.78
N ILE A 136 -11.40 18.65 6.90
CA ILE A 136 -10.18 19.43 7.16
C ILE A 136 -10.55 20.56 8.13
N ASP A 137 -9.62 20.98 8.98
CA ASP A 137 -9.80 22.21 9.78
C ASP A 137 -10.27 23.36 8.88
N LYS A 138 -11.27 24.16 9.35
CA LYS A 138 -11.94 25.16 8.51
C LYS A 138 -10.98 26.13 7.84
N ASP A 139 -9.98 26.63 8.56
CA ASP A 139 -9.01 27.60 8.01
C ASP A 139 -8.10 26.97 6.95
N MET A 140 -7.69 25.72 7.16
CA MET A 140 -6.89 24.95 6.20
C MET A 140 -7.73 24.55 4.99
N SER A 141 -8.97 24.11 5.21
CA SER A 141 -9.91 23.75 4.16
C SER A 141 -10.16 24.94 3.22
N GLU A 142 -10.41 26.13 3.75
CA GLU A 142 -10.64 27.34 2.95
C GLU A 142 -9.42 27.69 2.08
N LYS A 143 -8.19 27.58 2.61
CA LYS A 143 -6.95 27.79 1.84
C LYS A 143 -6.82 26.79 0.70
N VAL A 144 -7.03 25.49 0.96
CA VAL A 144 -6.93 24.44 -0.05
C VAL A 144 -7.99 24.61 -1.14
N VAL A 145 -9.24 24.93 -0.76
CA VAL A 145 -10.33 25.17 -1.70
C VAL A 145 -10.03 26.39 -2.57
N ASN A 146 -9.52 27.48 -1.99
CA ASN A 146 -9.20 28.71 -2.74
C ASN A 146 -8.03 28.48 -3.71
N ASP A 147 -6.97 27.74 -3.30
CA ASP A 147 -5.86 27.38 -4.18
C ASP A 147 -6.33 26.49 -5.34
N MET A 148 -7.13 25.46 -5.05
CA MET A 148 -7.68 24.57 -6.08
C MET A 148 -8.64 25.28 -7.03
N ALA A 149 -9.50 26.17 -6.52
CA ALA A 149 -10.41 26.98 -7.32
C ALA A 149 -9.65 27.91 -8.28
N SER A 150 -8.62 28.59 -7.77
CA SER A 150 -7.74 29.43 -8.60
C SER A 150 -7.00 28.64 -9.66
N TYR A 151 -6.45 27.48 -9.29
CA TYR A 151 -5.77 26.58 -10.20
C TYR A 151 -6.71 26.06 -11.30
N GLY A 152 -7.91 25.60 -10.93
CA GLY A 152 -8.91 25.12 -11.88
C GLY A 152 -9.41 26.19 -12.84
N ARG A 153 -9.68 27.41 -12.34
CA ARG A 153 -10.04 28.56 -13.18
C ARG A 153 -8.95 28.85 -14.20
N GLY A 154 -7.68 28.90 -13.76
CA GLY A 154 -6.55 29.18 -14.65
C GLY A 154 -6.43 28.16 -15.79
N ILE A 155 -6.57 26.86 -15.49
CA ILE A 155 -6.54 25.80 -16.51
C ILE A 155 -7.72 25.94 -17.48
N ALA A 156 -8.94 26.13 -16.95
CA ALA A 156 -10.13 26.24 -17.78
C ALA A 156 -10.05 27.47 -18.70
N GLN A 157 -9.55 28.60 -18.22
CA GLN A 157 -9.33 29.80 -19.02
C GLN A 157 -8.29 29.59 -20.13
N ASP A 158 -7.16 28.94 -19.80
CA ASP A 158 -6.11 28.62 -20.79
C ASP A 158 -6.65 27.75 -21.93
N LYS A 159 -7.57 26.85 -21.63
CA LYS A 159 -8.20 25.94 -22.60
C LYS A 159 -9.51 26.48 -23.19
N GLY A 160 -9.90 27.72 -22.88
CA GLY A 160 -11.14 28.31 -23.39
C GLY A 160 -12.43 27.66 -22.86
N ARG A 161 -12.35 26.99 -21.71
CA ARG A 161 -13.46 26.30 -21.06
C ARG A 161 -14.14 27.15 -19.99
N ASN A 162 -15.29 26.69 -19.48
CA ASN A 162 -16.08 27.39 -18.49
C ASN A 162 -15.40 27.37 -17.10
N ALA A 163 -14.62 28.42 -16.84
CA ALA A 163 -13.90 28.60 -15.57
C ALA A 163 -14.83 28.76 -14.36
N ASP A 164 -16.00 29.39 -14.54
CA ASP A 164 -16.97 29.62 -13.45
C ASP A 164 -17.62 28.29 -13.02
N TRP A 165 -17.89 27.41 -13.99
CA TRP A 165 -18.39 26.08 -13.65
C TRP A 165 -17.33 25.24 -12.93
N VAL A 166 -16.06 25.29 -13.37
CA VAL A 166 -14.95 24.55 -12.70
C VAL A 166 -14.80 25.05 -11.26
N GLU A 167 -14.87 26.35 -11.01
CA GLU A 167 -14.86 26.89 -9.65
C GLU A 167 -16.03 26.37 -8.82
N LYS A 168 -17.26 26.32 -9.38
CA LYS A 168 -18.43 25.77 -8.69
C LYS A 168 -18.26 24.27 -8.39
N ALA A 169 -17.68 23.47 -9.30
CA ALA A 169 -17.41 22.07 -9.06
C ALA A 169 -16.46 21.87 -7.88
N ILE A 170 -15.52 22.80 -7.66
CA ILE A 170 -14.57 22.77 -6.55
C ILE A 170 -15.22 23.29 -5.26
N ARG A 171 -15.95 24.41 -5.30
CA ARG A 171 -16.52 25.03 -4.09
C ARG A 171 -17.80 24.36 -3.60
N GLU A 172 -18.65 23.95 -4.53
CA GLU A 172 -20.04 23.53 -4.28
C GLU A 172 -20.28 22.04 -4.60
N SER A 173 -19.23 21.31 -5.05
CA SER A 173 -19.32 19.89 -5.45
C SER A 173 -20.36 19.60 -6.52
N VAL A 174 -20.65 20.53 -7.42
CA VAL A 174 -21.60 20.29 -8.50
C VAL A 174 -21.09 19.25 -9.48
N SER A 175 -22.01 18.43 -10.02
CA SER A 175 -21.76 17.46 -11.08
C SER A 175 -22.77 17.61 -12.20
N ILE A 176 -22.35 17.30 -13.42
CA ILE A 176 -23.18 17.40 -14.63
C ILE A 176 -23.00 16.19 -15.54
N THR A 177 -23.97 15.94 -16.41
CA THR A 177 -23.91 14.90 -17.44
C THR A 177 -23.01 15.32 -18.61
N ALA A 178 -22.73 14.38 -19.50
CA ALA A 178 -21.93 14.61 -20.70
C ALA A 178 -22.54 15.70 -21.60
N GLU A 179 -23.87 15.66 -21.77
CA GLU A 179 -24.63 16.60 -22.59
C GLU A 179 -24.59 18.02 -22.00
N GLU A 180 -24.84 18.14 -20.71
CA GLU A 180 -24.76 19.41 -19.97
C GLU A 180 -23.32 19.97 -19.99
N ALA A 181 -22.30 19.10 -19.97
CA ALA A 181 -20.91 19.51 -19.99
C ALA A 181 -20.51 20.16 -21.33
N VAL A 182 -21.05 19.70 -22.44
CA VAL A 182 -20.89 20.38 -23.74
C VAL A 182 -21.68 21.68 -23.79
N GLU A 183 -22.96 21.67 -23.36
CA GLU A 183 -23.80 22.89 -23.33
C GLU A 183 -23.15 24.02 -22.50
N LYS A 184 -22.58 23.66 -21.36
CA LYS A 184 -21.89 24.60 -20.46
C LYS A 184 -20.44 24.90 -20.86
N LYS A 185 -19.96 24.33 -21.97
CA LYS A 185 -18.57 24.50 -22.46
C LYS A 185 -17.52 24.04 -21.42
N VAL A 186 -17.81 22.99 -20.68
CA VAL A 186 -16.86 22.34 -19.78
C VAL A 186 -16.01 21.33 -20.56
N VAL A 187 -16.64 20.63 -21.51
CA VAL A 187 -15.98 19.77 -22.48
C VAL A 187 -16.35 20.17 -23.89
N ASP A 188 -15.60 19.66 -24.88
CA ASP A 188 -15.72 20.11 -26.28
C ASP A 188 -16.76 19.33 -27.08
N LEU A 189 -16.94 18.03 -26.77
CA LEU A 189 -17.84 17.16 -27.53
C LEU A 189 -18.24 15.89 -26.77
N VAL A 190 -19.32 15.26 -27.24
CA VAL A 190 -19.75 13.92 -26.80
C VAL A 190 -19.56 12.96 -27.97
N ALA A 191 -18.98 11.78 -27.70
CA ALA A 191 -18.81 10.72 -28.67
C ALA A 191 -19.15 9.37 -28.01
N PRO A 192 -19.88 8.46 -28.70
CA PRO A 192 -20.31 7.19 -28.11
C PRO A 192 -19.15 6.19 -27.92
N ASP A 193 -18.14 6.29 -28.76
CA ASP A 193 -16.95 5.43 -28.79
C ASP A 193 -15.75 6.13 -29.40
N VAL A 194 -14.59 5.48 -29.38
CA VAL A 194 -13.32 6.01 -29.91
C VAL A 194 -13.39 6.20 -31.43
N ASP A 195 -14.11 5.36 -32.16
CA ASP A 195 -14.20 5.47 -33.61
C ASP A 195 -14.97 6.72 -34.03
N GLU A 196 -16.08 7.02 -33.37
CA GLU A 196 -16.83 8.24 -33.61
C GLU A 196 -16.07 9.48 -33.09
N LEU A 197 -15.36 9.34 -31.95
CA LEU A 197 -14.47 10.39 -31.46
C LEU A 197 -13.42 10.78 -32.49
N LEU A 198 -12.74 9.82 -33.10
CA LEU A 198 -11.75 10.07 -34.15
C LEU A 198 -12.35 10.77 -35.36
N LYS A 199 -13.58 10.41 -35.76
CA LYS A 199 -14.27 11.11 -36.89
C LYS A 199 -14.55 12.57 -36.56
N LEU A 200 -15.03 12.84 -35.32
CA LEU A 200 -15.34 14.20 -34.86
C LEU A 200 -14.10 15.07 -34.67
N LEU A 201 -12.95 14.46 -34.42
CA LEU A 201 -11.67 15.16 -34.29
C LEU A 201 -11.01 15.51 -35.61
N ASN A 202 -11.39 14.83 -36.72
CA ASN A 202 -10.73 14.99 -37.99
C ASN A 202 -10.89 16.41 -38.55
N GLY A 203 -9.76 17.02 -38.95
CA GLY A 203 -9.73 18.39 -39.43
C GLY A 203 -9.77 19.46 -38.38
N ARG A 204 -9.84 19.11 -37.08
CA ARG A 204 -9.83 20.07 -35.96
C ARG A 204 -8.42 20.66 -35.76
N GLU A 205 -8.33 21.98 -35.63
CA GLU A 205 -7.09 22.66 -35.28
C GLU A 205 -6.86 22.64 -33.76
N ILE A 206 -5.66 22.27 -33.34
CA ILE A 206 -5.20 22.24 -31.95
C ILE A 206 -4.04 23.22 -31.80
N ASP A 207 -4.13 24.08 -30.79
CA ASP A 207 -3.03 24.97 -30.41
C ASP A 207 -2.07 24.22 -29.49
N LEU A 208 -0.88 23.92 -29.98
CA LEU A 208 0.25 23.37 -29.21
C LEU A 208 1.29 24.45 -28.99
N LYS A 209 2.20 24.25 -28.01
CA LYS A 209 3.32 25.17 -27.77
C LYS A 209 4.20 25.39 -29.00
N GLN A 210 4.25 24.42 -29.92
CA GLN A 210 5.06 24.45 -31.14
C GLN A 210 4.32 25.08 -32.34
N GLY A 211 3.05 25.46 -32.17
CA GLY A 211 2.20 26.03 -33.21
C GLY A 211 0.90 25.25 -33.40
N LYS A 212 0.09 25.68 -34.35
CA LYS A 212 -1.18 25.04 -34.68
C LYS A 212 -0.96 23.76 -35.49
N VAL A 213 -1.66 22.70 -35.07
CA VAL A 213 -1.67 21.40 -35.74
C VAL A 213 -3.09 21.05 -36.13
N THR A 214 -3.31 20.64 -37.37
CA THR A 214 -4.60 20.14 -37.84
C THR A 214 -4.59 18.61 -37.72
N LEU A 215 -5.51 18.06 -36.94
CA LEU A 215 -5.62 16.61 -36.71
C LEU A 215 -6.06 15.87 -37.97
N LYS A 216 -5.37 14.78 -38.28
CA LYS A 216 -5.70 13.84 -39.36
C LYS A 216 -5.99 12.48 -38.74
N THR A 217 -7.22 12.26 -38.33
CA THR A 217 -7.58 11.11 -37.48
C THR A 217 -8.26 9.97 -38.22
N LEU A 218 -8.60 10.17 -39.49
CA LEU A 218 -9.21 9.11 -40.31
C LEU A 218 -8.16 8.07 -40.72
N GLY A 219 -8.46 6.80 -40.42
CA GLY A 219 -7.57 5.69 -40.82
C GLY A 219 -6.39 5.44 -39.88
N LEU A 220 -6.28 6.17 -38.77
CA LEU A 220 -5.26 5.90 -37.77
C LEU A 220 -5.41 4.51 -37.16
N THR A 221 -4.28 3.85 -36.96
CA THR A 221 -4.24 2.59 -36.21
C THR A 221 -4.33 2.87 -34.71
N LYS A 222 -5.25 2.20 -34.01
CA LYS A 222 -5.36 2.31 -32.55
C LYS A 222 -4.30 1.44 -31.90
N VAL A 223 -3.42 2.05 -31.10
CA VAL A 223 -2.39 1.38 -30.31
C VAL A 223 -2.72 1.60 -28.85
N PHE A 224 -2.98 0.52 -28.13
CA PHE A 224 -3.23 0.60 -26.69
C PHE A 224 -1.91 0.58 -25.93
N TYR A 225 -1.67 1.62 -25.13
CA TYR A 225 -0.54 1.62 -24.19
C TYR A 225 -0.85 0.65 -23.07
N THR A 226 -0.17 -0.49 -23.10
CA THR A 226 -0.33 -1.51 -22.08
C THR A 226 0.73 -1.35 -21.00
N PRO A 227 0.33 -1.33 -19.73
CA PRO A 227 1.31 -1.25 -18.65
C PRO A 227 2.24 -2.46 -18.70
N GLY A 228 3.54 -2.20 -18.78
CA GLY A 228 4.56 -3.22 -18.65
C GLY A 228 4.53 -3.87 -17.25
N PHE A 229 5.24 -4.98 -17.08
CA PHE A 229 5.37 -5.63 -15.77
C PHE A 229 5.79 -4.65 -14.68
N ARG A 230 6.74 -3.77 -14.98
CA ARG A 230 7.22 -2.72 -14.05
C ARG A 230 6.11 -1.76 -13.65
N ASP A 231 5.30 -1.30 -14.62
CA ASP A 231 4.22 -0.33 -14.35
C ASP A 231 3.10 -0.96 -13.52
N ASN A 232 2.78 -2.23 -13.79
CA ASN A 232 1.82 -2.99 -12.99
C ASN A 232 2.30 -3.16 -11.54
N VAL A 233 3.57 -3.52 -11.34
CA VAL A 233 4.17 -3.62 -10.01
C VAL A 233 4.16 -2.26 -9.31
N LEU A 234 4.61 -1.19 -10.00
CA LEU A 234 4.62 0.16 -9.43
C LEU A 234 3.23 0.63 -9.05
N ARG A 235 2.23 0.40 -9.89
CA ARG A 235 0.84 0.76 -9.63
C ARG A 235 0.29 0.01 -8.41
N LEU A 236 0.59 -1.30 -8.31
CA LEU A 236 0.18 -2.14 -7.20
C LEU A 236 0.80 -1.68 -5.87
N ILE A 237 2.12 -1.49 -5.83
CA ILE A 237 2.82 -1.09 -4.60
C ILE A 237 2.61 0.39 -4.22
N SER A 238 2.12 1.23 -5.15
CA SER A 238 1.71 2.62 -4.86
C SER A 238 0.33 2.73 -4.19
N ASP A 239 -0.35 1.60 -3.96
CA ASP A 239 -1.57 1.56 -3.16
C ASP A 239 -1.21 1.54 -1.66
N PRO A 240 -1.75 2.47 -0.84
CA PRO A 240 -1.44 2.55 0.60
C PRO A 240 -1.78 1.26 1.37
N ASN A 241 -2.84 0.55 0.95
CA ASN A 241 -3.24 -0.71 1.59
C ASN A 241 -2.22 -1.80 1.30
N ILE A 242 -1.72 -1.88 0.07
CA ILE A 242 -0.68 -2.85 -0.32
C ILE A 242 0.65 -2.51 0.39
N ALA A 243 1.03 -1.22 0.42
CA ALA A 243 2.21 -0.77 1.15
C ALA A 243 2.15 -1.14 2.65
N TYR A 244 0.99 -0.94 3.28
CA TYR A 244 0.74 -1.33 4.66
C TYR A 244 0.85 -2.85 4.88
N ILE A 245 0.23 -3.66 4.01
CA ILE A 245 0.32 -5.13 4.07
C ILE A 245 1.78 -5.57 3.93
N LEU A 246 2.51 -5.06 2.94
CA LEU A 246 3.91 -5.38 2.72
C LEU A 246 4.76 -5.03 3.94
N MET A 247 4.51 -3.88 4.56
CA MET A 247 5.19 -3.48 5.80
C MET A 247 4.87 -4.46 6.93
N MET A 248 3.60 -4.83 7.14
CA MET A 248 3.21 -5.76 8.21
C MET A 248 3.79 -7.16 8.00
N ILE A 249 3.76 -7.68 6.77
CA ILE A 249 4.40 -8.97 6.43
C ILE A 249 5.91 -8.87 6.67
N GLY A 250 6.51 -7.76 6.26
CA GLY A 250 7.92 -7.49 6.43
C GLY A 250 8.37 -7.52 7.89
N LEU A 251 7.64 -6.79 8.72
CA LEU A 251 7.91 -6.72 10.16
C LEU A 251 7.67 -8.06 10.87
N ALA A 252 6.59 -8.77 10.53
CA ALA A 252 6.31 -10.10 11.05
C ALA A 252 7.39 -11.10 10.65
N GLY A 253 7.83 -11.10 9.39
CA GLY A 253 8.88 -12.01 8.90
C GLY A 253 10.22 -11.79 9.61
N LEU A 254 10.64 -10.53 9.79
CA LEU A 254 11.85 -10.22 10.56
C LEU A 254 11.70 -10.58 12.04
N TYR A 255 10.55 -10.34 12.64
CA TYR A 255 10.28 -10.75 14.00
C TYR A 255 10.45 -12.28 14.18
N PHE A 256 9.88 -13.09 13.27
CA PHE A 256 10.01 -14.54 13.32
C PHE A 256 11.46 -15.01 13.19
N GLU A 257 12.25 -14.37 12.32
CA GLU A 257 13.68 -14.70 12.18
C GLU A 257 14.48 -14.36 13.45
N LEU A 258 14.19 -13.21 14.07
CA LEU A 258 14.85 -12.80 15.32
C LEU A 258 14.43 -13.66 16.51
N ALA A 259 13.18 -14.11 16.55
CA ALA A 259 12.65 -14.97 17.61
C ALA A 259 13.11 -16.44 17.47
N HIS A 260 13.31 -16.92 16.25
CA HIS A 260 13.70 -18.29 15.94
C HIS A 260 14.85 -18.29 14.91
N PRO A 261 16.09 -18.02 15.34
CA PRO A 261 17.23 -17.96 14.42
C PRO A 261 17.40 -19.28 13.64
N GLY A 262 17.45 -19.16 12.30
CA GLY A 262 17.55 -20.31 11.39
C GLY A 262 16.26 -20.65 10.63
N ALA A 263 15.16 -19.96 10.89
CA ALA A 263 13.93 -20.11 10.11
C ALA A 263 13.97 -19.42 8.74
N VAL A 264 15.10 -19.11 8.19
CA VAL A 264 15.50 -18.35 6.97
C VAL A 264 14.35 -17.87 6.06
N PHE A 265 13.35 -18.69 5.80
CA PHE A 265 12.26 -18.41 4.86
C PHE A 265 11.37 -17.21 5.26
N PRO A 266 10.88 -17.09 6.53
CA PRO A 266 10.14 -15.90 6.96
C PRO A 266 10.97 -14.63 6.91
N GLY A 267 12.26 -14.69 7.28
CA GLY A 267 13.18 -13.57 7.24
C GLY A 267 13.41 -13.03 5.84
N VAL A 268 13.61 -13.92 4.86
CA VAL A 268 13.80 -13.54 3.45
C VAL A 268 12.54 -12.88 2.89
N ILE A 269 11.37 -13.46 3.10
CA ILE A 269 10.09 -12.86 2.67
C ILE A 269 9.90 -11.52 3.37
N GLY A 270 10.18 -11.46 4.66
CA GLY A 270 10.09 -10.24 5.46
C GLY A 270 10.97 -9.12 4.90
N ALA A 271 12.23 -9.41 4.61
CA ALA A 271 13.18 -8.44 4.06
C ALA A 271 12.73 -7.92 2.68
N ILE A 272 12.31 -8.80 1.78
CA ILE A 272 11.80 -8.41 0.45
C ILE A 272 10.56 -7.53 0.60
N SER A 273 9.61 -7.92 1.45
CA SER A 273 8.38 -7.16 1.69
C SER A 273 8.67 -5.77 2.25
N LEU A 274 9.63 -5.60 3.18
CA LEU A 274 10.05 -4.30 3.69
C LEU A 274 10.69 -3.43 2.61
N ILE A 275 11.58 -3.99 1.79
CA ILE A 275 12.19 -3.24 0.68
C ILE A 275 11.10 -2.69 -0.25
N LEU A 276 10.11 -3.50 -0.60
CA LEU A 276 8.98 -3.08 -1.43
C LEU A 276 8.10 -2.04 -0.73
N ALA A 277 7.84 -2.19 0.58
CA ALA A 277 7.11 -1.20 1.37
C ALA A 277 7.86 0.14 1.42
N PHE A 278 9.16 0.15 1.68
CA PHE A 278 9.97 1.37 1.67
C PHE A 278 10.05 2.02 0.29
N TYR A 279 10.07 1.21 -0.77
CA TYR A 279 9.97 1.75 -2.13
C TYR A 279 8.62 2.44 -2.36
N SER A 280 7.52 1.82 -1.89
CA SER A 280 6.18 2.40 -1.92
C SER A 280 6.12 3.74 -1.17
N PHE A 281 6.78 3.83 -0.02
CA PHE A 281 6.84 5.05 0.81
C PHE A 281 7.53 6.24 0.13
N GLN A 282 8.35 6.01 -0.91
CA GLN A 282 8.90 7.12 -1.70
C GLN A 282 7.84 7.83 -2.55
N THR A 283 6.75 7.16 -2.84
CA THR A 283 5.66 7.67 -3.69
C THR A 283 4.42 8.09 -2.90
N LEU A 284 4.31 7.66 -1.64
CA LEU A 284 3.20 7.94 -0.75
C LEU A 284 3.60 8.98 0.32
N PRO A 285 2.71 9.88 0.72
CA PRO A 285 2.96 10.82 1.81
C PRO A 285 2.95 10.07 3.16
N VAL A 286 4.13 9.63 3.59
CA VAL A 286 4.31 8.87 4.83
C VAL A 286 4.57 9.80 6.00
N ASN A 287 3.82 9.62 7.08
CA ASN A 287 4.07 10.27 8.36
C ASN A 287 5.11 9.47 9.17
N TYR A 288 6.27 10.08 9.37
CA TYR A 288 7.37 9.47 10.10
C TYR A 288 7.04 9.17 11.56
N ALA A 289 6.15 9.96 12.21
CA ALA A 289 5.72 9.66 13.57
C ALA A 289 4.88 8.38 13.61
N GLY A 290 4.01 8.15 12.63
CA GLY A 290 3.28 6.89 12.48
C GLY A 290 4.22 5.70 12.28
N LEU A 291 5.23 5.86 11.42
CA LEU A 291 6.23 4.81 11.19
C LEU A 291 7.04 4.50 12.46
N LEU A 292 7.46 5.51 13.21
CA LEU A 292 8.17 5.35 14.48
C LEU A 292 7.31 4.67 15.55
N LEU A 293 6.01 4.97 15.63
CA LEU A 293 5.09 4.29 16.54
C LEU A 293 4.96 2.80 16.20
N ILE A 294 4.90 2.45 14.92
CA ILE A 294 4.88 1.04 14.49
C ILE A 294 6.20 0.35 14.85
N ALA A 295 7.34 1.00 14.63
CA ALA A 295 8.64 0.48 15.03
C ALA A 295 8.73 0.29 16.56
N LEU A 296 8.22 1.25 17.34
CA LEU A 296 8.14 1.17 18.79
C LEU A 296 7.26 0.00 19.26
N ALA A 297 6.16 -0.26 18.59
CA ALA A 297 5.31 -1.42 18.88
C ALA A 297 6.10 -2.73 18.80
N ILE A 298 6.95 -2.89 17.77
CA ILE A 298 7.79 -4.08 17.60
C ILE A 298 8.82 -4.18 18.72
N VAL A 299 9.45 -3.05 19.10
CA VAL A 299 10.38 -3.02 20.23
C VAL A 299 9.69 -3.49 21.52
N PHE A 300 8.46 -3.04 21.77
CA PHE A 300 7.68 -3.48 22.92
C PHE A 300 7.34 -4.98 22.85
N PHE A 301 6.96 -5.50 21.69
CA PHE A 301 6.67 -6.92 21.53
C PHE A 301 7.92 -7.80 21.71
N ILE A 302 9.08 -7.37 21.21
CA ILE A 302 10.36 -8.09 21.42
C ILE A 302 10.78 -8.01 22.89
N ALA A 303 10.63 -6.85 23.53
CA ALA A 303 10.98 -6.67 24.93
C ALA A 303 10.11 -7.52 25.86
N GLU A 304 8.81 -7.68 25.57
CA GLU A 304 7.89 -8.52 26.35
C GLU A 304 8.37 -9.97 26.46
N ILE A 305 9.00 -10.52 25.41
CA ILE A 305 9.52 -11.91 25.42
C ILE A 305 10.71 -12.03 26.37
N LYS A 306 11.52 -10.95 26.51
CA LYS A 306 12.75 -10.96 27.31
C LYS A 306 12.55 -10.47 28.74
N VAL A 307 11.55 -9.63 28.96
CA VAL A 307 11.24 -8.98 30.23
C VAL A 307 9.86 -9.43 30.67
N ALA A 308 9.76 -10.10 31.81
CA ALA A 308 8.48 -10.52 32.37
C ALA A 308 7.66 -9.31 32.85
N SER A 309 7.08 -8.54 31.92
CA SER A 309 6.30 -7.33 32.20
C SER A 309 4.81 -7.60 32.45
N TYR A 310 4.42 -8.86 32.48
CA TYR A 310 3.04 -9.30 32.72
C TYR A 310 2.02 -8.75 31.72
N GLY A 311 2.44 -8.49 30.47
CA GLY A 311 1.56 -8.02 29.39
C GLY A 311 1.49 -6.50 29.23
N ILE A 312 2.16 -5.71 30.09
CA ILE A 312 2.14 -4.24 30.00
C ILE A 312 2.80 -3.77 28.69
N LEU A 313 3.94 -4.37 28.32
CA LEU A 313 4.63 -4.04 27.07
C LEU A 313 3.82 -4.49 25.84
N SER A 314 3.13 -5.63 25.94
CA SER A 314 2.23 -6.07 24.86
C SER A 314 1.07 -5.09 24.66
N LEU A 315 0.47 -4.59 25.74
CA LEU A 315 -0.58 -3.57 25.67
C LEU A 315 -0.04 -2.27 25.04
N GLY A 316 1.12 -1.80 25.49
CA GLY A 316 1.80 -0.63 24.91
C GLY A 316 2.10 -0.84 23.44
N GLY A 317 2.53 -2.04 23.03
CA GLY A 317 2.76 -2.43 21.64
C GLY A 317 1.49 -2.36 20.79
N ILE A 318 0.36 -2.87 21.28
CA ILE A 318 -0.93 -2.81 20.57
C ILE A 318 -1.38 -1.36 20.40
N VAL A 319 -1.29 -0.53 21.44
CA VAL A 319 -1.65 0.89 21.37
C VAL A 319 -0.73 1.64 20.36
N SER A 320 0.58 1.41 20.43
CA SER A 320 1.54 2.01 19.52
C SER A 320 1.30 1.56 18.08
N LEU A 321 0.99 0.28 17.85
CA LEU A 321 0.66 -0.26 16.53
C LEU A 321 -0.62 0.39 15.97
N ALA A 322 -1.65 0.51 16.78
CA ALA A 322 -2.92 1.10 16.39
C ALA A 322 -2.76 2.58 16.01
N LEU A 323 -2.14 3.37 16.89
CA LEU A 323 -1.88 4.79 16.65
C LEU A 323 -0.96 4.99 15.44
N GLY A 324 0.11 4.20 15.36
CA GLY A 324 1.04 4.27 14.23
C GLY A 324 0.38 3.91 12.90
N SER A 325 -0.49 2.90 12.88
CA SER A 325 -1.24 2.51 11.68
C SER A 325 -2.21 3.61 11.22
N ILE A 326 -2.89 4.29 12.16
CA ILE A 326 -3.80 5.40 11.85
C ILE A 326 -3.03 6.61 11.31
N MET A 327 -1.82 6.84 11.84
CA MET A 327 -0.99 8.00 11.49
C MET A 327 -0.03 7.75 10.32
N LEU A 328 0.04 6.54 9.78
CA LEU A 328 1.10 6.15 8.83
C LEU A 328 1.09 6.99 7.54
N PHE A 329 -0.08 7.35 7.02
CA PHE A 329 -0.22 8.19 5.83
C PHE A 329 -1.05 9.43 6.13
N GLU A 330 -0.59 10.59 5.67
CA GLU A 330 -1.24 11.89 5.94
C GLU A 330 -2.45 12.13 5.05
N ASP A 331 -2.32 11.90 3.74
CA ASP A 331 -3.33 12.27 2.74
C ASP A 331 -4.15 11.08 2.21
N VAL A 332 -3.73 9.85 2.51
CA VAL A 332 -4.37 8.63 1.98
C VAL A 332 -4.44 7.59 3.08
N GLY A 333 -5.57 7.49 3.73
CA GLY A 333 -5.77 6.54 4.81
C GLY A 333 -5.73 5.07 4.36
N VAL A 334 -5.10 4.21 5.16
CA VAL A 334 -5.30 2.77 5.05
C VAL A 334 -6.75 2.44 5.39
N SER A 335 -7.37 1.57 4.60
CA SER A 335 -8.75 1.15 4.86
C SER A 335 -8.90 0.54 6.26
N LEU A 336 -9.85 1.06 7.05
CA LEU A 336 -10.18 0.51 8.37
C LEU A 336 -10.55 -0.98 8.31
N ARG A 337 -11.16 -1.42 7.19
CA ARG A 337 -11.50 -2.84 6.95
C ARG A 337 -10.27 -3.75 6.88
N LEU A 338 -9.12 -3.20 6.53
CA LEU A 338 -7.84 -3.91 6.46
C LEU A 338 -7.03 -3.71 7.75
N MET A 339 -7.00 -2.49 8.25
CA MET A 339 -6.20 -2.12 9.42
C MET A 339 -6.71 -2.80 10.70
N ALA A 340 -8.02 -2.77 10.95
CA ALA A 340 -8.58 -3.34 12.19
C ALA A 340 -8.33 -4.86 12.33
N PRO A 341 -8.60 -5.71 11.32
CA PRO A 341 -8.26 -7.13 11.42
C PRO A 341 -6.76 -7.37 11.60
N THR A 342 -5.89 -6.57 10.96
CA THR A 342 -4.43 -6.70 11.09
C THR A 342 -3.97 -6.41 12.51
N ILE A 343 -4.47 -5.33 13.14
CA ILE A 343 -4.16 -4.98 14.53
C ILE A 343 -4.67 -6.08 15.48
N VAL A 344 -5.89 -6.57 15.26
CA VAL A 344 -6.47 -7.65 16.09
C VAL A 344 -5.66 -8.95 15.96
N LEU A 345 -5.23 -9.30 14.74
CA LEU A 345 -4.42 -10.51 14.50
C LEU A 345 -3.06 -10.41 15.20
N ILE A 346 -2.33 -9.33 14.98
CA ILE A 346 -1.00 -9.11 15.57
C ILE A 346 -1.11 -8.95 17.08
N GLY A 347 -2.01 -8.10 17.57
CA GLY A 347 -2.22 -7.89 19.00
C GLY A 347 -2.67 -9.15 19.72
N GLY A 348 -3.63 -9.88 19.13
CA GLY A 348 -4.10 -11.16 19.66
C GLY A 348 -3.00 -12.22 19.75
N PHE A 349 -2.14 -12.31 18.69
CA PHE A 349 -0.97 -13.18 18.73
C PHE A 349 -0.06 -12.87 19.93
N PHE A 350 0.31 -11.59 20.13
CA PHE A 350 1.18 -11.21 21.23
C PHE A 350 0.53 -11.38 22.61
N VAL A 351 -0.77 -11.17 22.75
CA VAL A 351 -1.50 -11.47 23.98
C VAL A 351 -1.45 -12.97 24.31
N ILE A 352 -1.64 -13.82 23.31
CA ILE A 352 -1.54 -15.29 23.49
C ILE A 352 -0.12 -15.66 23.89
N VAL A 353 0.91 -15.18 23.19
CA VAL A 353 2.32 -15.45 23.48
C VAL A 353 2.68 -15.01 24.91
N SER A 354 2.31 -13.78 25.29
CA SER A 354 2.55 -13.26 26.64
C SER A 354 1.85 -14.09 27.72
N THR A 355 0.61 -14.53 27.46
CA THR A 355 -0.13 -15.38 28.39
C THR A 355 0.52 -16.76 28.58
N LEU A 356 0.99 -17.36 27.47
CA LEU A 356 1.70 -18.65 27.51
C LEU A 356 3.05 -18.52 28.23
N ALA A 357 3.81 -17.47 27.94
CA ALA A 357 5.07 -17.17 28.61
C ALA A 357 4.86 -16.95 30.12
N PHE A 358 3.83 -16.21 30.50
CA PHE A 358 3.47 -16.00 31.91
C PHE A 358 3.09 -17.31 32.63
N ARG A 359 2.30 -18.18 31.97
CA ARG A 359 1.96 -19.51 32.51
C ARG A 359 3.20 -20.35 32.69
N ALA A 360 4.10 -20.37 31.69
CA ALA A 360 5.36 -21.13 31.77
C ALA A 360 6.26 -20.61 32.91
N TYR A 361 6.34 -19.28 33.09
CA TYR A 361 7.12 -18.69 34.19
C TYR A 361 6.55 -19.03 35.60
N ARG A 362 5.24 -19.17 35.72
CA ARG A 362 4.56 -19.55 37.00
C ARG A 362 4.52 -21.07 37.24
N SER A 363 4.80 -21.89 36.24
CA SER A 363 4.82 -23.32 36.43
C SER A 363 6.04 -23.71 37.27
N LYS A 364 5.82 -24.60 38.25
CA LYS A 364 6.92 -25.14 39.04
C LYS A 364 7.93 -25.84 38.11
N PRO A 365 9.25 -25.71 38.35
CA PRO A 365 10.26 -26.48 37.63
C PRO A 365 9.92 -27.96 37.74
N GLN A 366 9.70 -28.62 36.60
CA GLN A 366 9.42 -30.06 36.55
C GLN A 366 10.68 -30.91 36.35
N SER A 367 11.83 -30.29 36.19
CA SER A 367 13.11 -30.96 35.94
C SER A 367 14.25 -30.21 36.63
N GLY A 368 15.31 -30.96 36.97
CA GLY A 368 16.47 -30.43 37.70
C GLY A 368 16.32 -30.55 39.20
N VAL A 369 17.34 -30.12 39.93
CA VAL A 369 17.46 -30.22 41.36
C VAL A 369 16.30 -29.50 42.10
N GLU A 370 15.87 -28.35 41.55
CA GLU A 370 14.75 -27.58 42.11
C GLU A 370 13.38 -28.26 41.91
N GLY A 371 13.24 -29.16 40.94
CA GLY A 371 12.01 -29.92 40.71
C GLY A 371 11.82 -31.07 41.72
N LEU A 372 12.85 -31.41 42.45
CA LEU A 372 12.79 -32.47 43.46
C LEU A 372 12.22 -32.02 44.79
N ILE A 373 12.25 -30.72 45.08
CA ILE A 373 11.75 -30.13 46.32
C ILE A 373 10.22 -30.27 46.41
N GLY A 374 9.75 -30.96 47.44
CA GLY A 374 8.35 -31.29 47.65
C GLY A 374 7.87 -32.61 47.02
N GLU A 375 8.74 -33.31 46.28
CA GLU A 375 8.45 -34.65 45.73
C GLU A 375 8.53 -35.71 46.82
N MET A 376 7.70 -36.75 46.66
CA MET A 376 7.73 -37.90 47.54
C MET A 376 8.73 -38.93 47.06
N GLY A 377 9.57 -39.39 47.95
CA GLY A 377 10.55 -40.47 47.74
C GLY A 377 10.35 -41.66 48.65
N VAL A 378 11.01 -42.76 48.34
CA VAL A 378 11.02 -44.00 49.14
C VAL A 378 12.43 -44.28 49.61
N VAL A 379 12.64 -44.48 50.90
CA VAL A 379 13.92 -44.88 51.46
C VAL A 379 14.28 -46.25 50.93
N LYS A 380 15.51 -46.40 50.41
CA LYS A 380 16.02 -47.64 49.87
C LYS A 380 17.16 -48.22 50.71
N LYS A 381 17.88 -47.38 51.44
CA LYS A 381 18.84 -47.83 52.50
C LYS A 381 18.56 -47.07 53.78
N PRO A 382 18.80 -47.73 54.92
CA PRO A 382 18.54 -47.07 56.23
C PRO A 382 19.24 -45.72 56.30
N MET A 383 18.59 -44.79 56.96
CA MET A 383 19.07 -43.40 57.18
C MET A 383 19.37 -43.21 58.66
N ASP A 384 20.68 -42.96 58.98
CA ASP A 384 21.22 -42.68 60.31
C ASP A 384 22.59 -41.96 60.18
N PRO A 385 22.65 -40.64 60.09
CA PRO A 385 21.69 -39.68 59.49
C PRO A 385 21.67 -39.74 57.95
N GLU A 386 22.62 -40.45 57.25
CA GLU A 386 22.73 -40.52 55.82
C GLU A 386 22.19 -41.84 55.28
N GLY A 387 21.51 -41.78 54.14
CA GLY A 387 20.94 -42.93 53.48
C GLY A 387 20.76 -42.75 52.00
N LEU A 388 19.95 -43.63 51.38
CA LEU A 388 19.65 -43.59 49.94
C LEU A 388 18.12 -43.55 49.77
N VAL A 389 17.64 -42.52 49.05
CA VAL A 389 16.24 -42.34 48.73
C VAL A 389 16.05 -42.44 47.22
N PHE A 390 14.96 -43.06 46.81
CA PHE A 390 14.54 -43.13 45.41
C PHE A 390 13.44 -42.06 45.19
N VAL A 391 13.77 -41.03 44.38
CA VAL A 391 12.87 -39.92 44.07
C VAL A 391 12.90 -39.68 42.55
N HIS A 392 11.77 -39.48 41.94
CA HIS A 392 11.62 -39.09 40.53
C HIS A 392 12.38 -40.01 39.54
N GLY A 393 12.44 -41.31 39.85
CA GLY A 393 13.10 -42.28 38.97
C GLY A 393 14.60 -42.49 39.21
N GLU A 394 15.22 -41.72 40.13
CA GLU A 394 16.67 -41.75 40.39
C GLU A 394 16.97 -41.99 41.89
N TYR A 395 18.21 -42.48 42.14
CA TYR A 395 18.69 -42.69 43.50
C TYR A 395 19.51 -41.50 43.96
N TRP A 396 19.09 -40.91 45.10
CA TRP A 396 19.74 -39.76 45.68
C TRP A 396 20.28 -40.09 47.07
N ARG A 397 21.47 -39.55 47.39
CA ARG A 397 21.92 -39.53 48.80
C ARG A 397 21.11 -38.50 49.53
N ALA A 398 20.60 -38.87 50.69
CA ALA A 398 19.79 -37.96 51.51
C ALA A 398 20.22 -38.03 52.96
N VAL A 399 19.96 -36.97 53.67
CA VAL A 399 20.19 -36.84 55.14
C VAL A 399 18.84 -36.58 55.81
N SER A 400 18.57 -37.31 56.88
CA SER A 400 17.38 -37.09 57.69
C SER A 400 17.78 -36.90 59.17
N PRO A 401 17.12 -35.99 59.92
CA PRO A 401 17.32 -35.89 61.34
C PRO A 401 16.68 -37.05 62.11
N GLU A 402 15.83 -37.85 61.46
CA GLU A 402 15.16 -39.03 62.03
C GLU A 402 15.73 -40.28 61.44
N GLU A 403 15.78 -41.35 62.27
CA GLU A 403 16.13 -42.72 61.78
C GLU A 403 14.98 -43.24 60.92
N LEU A 404 15.27 -43.61 59.65
CA LEU A 404 14.28 -44.10 58.71
C LEU A 404 14.69 -45.44 58.16
N GLU A 405 13.72 -46.36 57.98
CA GLU A 405 13.92 -47.69 57.46
C GLU A 405 13.62 -47.81 55.94
N PRO A 406 14.19 -48.82 55.25
CA PRO A 406 13.83 -49.05 53.88
C PRO A 406 12.35 -49.35 53.67
N GLY A 407 11.70 -48.53 52.82
CA GLY A 407 10.26 -48.57 52.57
C GLY A 407 9.52 -47.35 53.11
N ASP A 408 10.12 -46.53 53.96
CA ASP A 408 9.50 -45.31 54.47
C ASP A 408 9.33 -44.28 53.35
N MET A 409 8.22 -43.56 53.42
CA MET A 409 7.91 -42.46 52.50
C MET A 409 8.45 -41.15 53.07
N VAL A 410 9.19 -40.42 52.30
CA VAL A 410 9.81 -39.14 52.67
C VAL A 410 9.49 -38.07 51.64
N THR A 411 9.49 -36.83 52.08
CA THR A 411 9.34 -35.66 51.21
C THR A 411 10.67 -34.92 51.17
N VAL A 412 11.12 -34.51 49.96
CA VAL A 412 12.35 -33.75 49.80
C VAL A 412 12.08 -32.30 50.27
N GLU A 413 12.79 -31.85 51.30
CA GLU A 413 12.68 -30.47 51.79
C GLU A 413 13.67 -29.52 51.13
N GLU A 414 14.91 -29.98 50.94
CA GLU A 414 16.01 -29.20 50.36
C GLU A 414 16.94 -30.12 49.58
N VAL A 415 17.58 -29.60 48.56
CA VAL A 415 18.64 -30.26 47.80
C VAL A 415 19.92 -29.44 47.86
N THR A 416 20.93 -29.93 48.54
CA THR A 416 22.26 -29.36 48.60
C THR A 416 23.18 -30.19 47.70
N GLY A 417 23.62 -29.54 46.55
CA GLY A 417 24.27 -30.21 45.54
C GLY A 417 25.71 -30.24 45.37
#